data_ca3fb5c766517a44dd58fccfe317e28a
#
_entry.id   ca3fb5c766517a44dd58fccfe317e28a
#
_cell.length_a   1.000
_cell.length_b   1.000
_cell.length_c   1.000
_cell.angle_alpha   90.00
_cell.angle_beta   90.00
_cell.angle_gamma   90.00
#
_symmetry.space_group_name_H-M   'P 1'
#
loop_
_entity.id
_entity.type
_entity.pdbx_description
1 polymer ?
#
loop_
_entity_poly.entity_id
_entity_poly.type
_entity_poly.pdbx_seq_one_letter_code
_entity_poly.pdbx_strand_id
1 'polypeptide(L)'
;MFREMDEIDIENVTMNDADEVFWRCNGIRIKNLKLHGGTYPFMFSNNIYVNGLESNSKYVFQYVKNVEIHHAKITTKDAFWEVENV
;
A
#
# COMPACT_ATOMS: atom_id res chain seq x y z
N MET A 1 3.27 7.98 10.46
CA MET A 1 3.23 6.96 9.41
C MET A 1 3.14 5.59 10.00
N PHE A 2 2.57 4.68 9.27
CA PHE A 2 2.38 3.31 9.73
C PHE A 2 3.64 2.50 9.41
N ARG A 3 4.52 2.37 10.38
CA ARG A 3 5.77 1.62 10.21
C ARG A 3 5.86 0.53 11.27
N GLU A 4 6.25 -0.66 10.81
CA GLU A 4 6.49 -1.82 11.69
C GLU A 4 5.31 -2.13 12.62
N MET A 5 4.10 -2.03 12.07
CA MET A 5 2.87 -2.26 12.80
C MET A 5 2.19 -3.55 12.33
N ASP A 6 1.48 -4.18 13.24
CA ASP A 6 0.67 -5.36 12.95
C ASP A 6 -0.81 -5.01 13.02
N GLU A 7 -1.59 -5.64 12.15
CA GLU A 7 -3.05 -5.56 12.16
C GLU A 7 -3.60 -4.13 12.11
N ILE A 8 -3.30 -3.47 11.00
CA ILE A 8 -3.80 -2.13 10.72
C ILE A 8 -5.13 -2.22 10.00
N ASP A 9 -6.12 -1.47 10.47
CA ASP A 9 -7.43 -1.39 9.84
C ASP A 9 -7.81 0.07 9.69
N ILE A 10 -7.89 0.55 8.45
CA ILE A 10 -8.20 1.96 8.17
C ILE A 10 -9.26 2.09 7.08
N GLU A 11 -9.94 3.22 7.07
CA GLU A 11 -11.07 3.47 6.19
C GLU A 11 -11.13 4.95 5.81
N ASN A 12 -11.33 5.23 4.52
CA ASN A 12 -11.53 6.58 3.98
C ASN A 12 -10.40 7.55 4.34
N VAL A 13 -9.18 7.20 3.96
CA VAL A 13 -7.99 7.98 4.26
C VAL A 13 -7.38 8.54 2.97
N THR A 14 -6.96 9.80 3.02
CA THR A 14 -6.20 10.45 1.96
C THR A 14 -4.86 10.91 2.52
N MET A 15 -3.77 10.54 1.84
CA MET A 15 -2.43 10.95 2.23
C MET A 15 -1.76 11.65 1.06
N ASN A 16 -1.13 12.78 1.33
CA ASN A 16 -0.40 13.55 0.32
C ASN A 16 1.07 13.59 0.65
N ASP A 17 1.89 13.28 -0.36
CA ASP A 17 3.36 13.30 -0.26
C ASP A 17 3.91 12.51 0.93
N ALA A 18 3.29 11.39 1.23
CA ALA A 18 3.73 10.52 2.31
C ALA A 18 4.72 9.48 1.79
N ASP A 19 5.92 9.49 2.32
CA ASP A 19 6.94 8.52 1.97
C ASP A 19 6.94 7.35 2.93
N GLU A 20 7.19 6.16 2.39
CA GLU A 20 7.36 4.94 3.19
C GLU A 20 6.19 4.64 4.13
N VAL A 21 5.00 4.93 3.67
CA VAL A 21 3.78 4.64 4.41
C VAL A 21 3.54 3.11 4.40
N PHE A 22 3.10 2.55 5.50
CA PHE A 22 2.91 1.09 5.68
C PHE A 22 4.21 0.30 5.47
N TRP A 23 5.30 0.78 6.02
CA TRP A 23 6.60 0.16 5.93
C TRP A 23 6.74 -0.98 6.93
N ARG A 24 7.07 -2.18 6.44
CA ARG A 24 7.25 -3.38 7.27
C ARG A 24 6.05 -3.69 8.18
N CYS A 25 4.87 -3.53 7.61
CA CYS A 25 3.65 -3.84 8.33
C CYS A 25 3.17 -5.25 8.00
N ASN A 26 2.44 -5.86 8.91
CA ASN A 26 1.88 -7.18 8.73
C ASN A 26 0.40 -7.17 9.09
N GLY A 27 -0.44 -7.56 8.15
CA GLY A 27 -1.88 -7.52 8.38
C GLY A 27 -2.47 -6.14 8.20
N ILE A 28 -2.55 -5.70 6.95
CA ILE A 28 -3.10 -4.39 6.61
C ILE A 28 -4.47 -4.59 5.95
N ARG A 29 -5.46 -3.92 6.47
CA ARG A 29 -6.79 -3.94 5.92
C ARG A 29 -7.25 -2.52 5.67
N ILE A 30 -7.53 -2.18 4.40
CA ILE A 30 -7.81 -0.82 4.00
C ILE A 30 -9.07 -0.76 3.15
N LYS A 31 -9.89 0.23 3.42
CA LYS A 31 -11.05 0.55 2.61
C LYS A 31 -11.00 2.01 2.19
N ASN A 32 -10.94 2.26 0.88
CA ASN A 32 -10.89 3.60 0.29
C ASN A 32 -9.67 4.42 0.72
N LEU A 33 -8.52 4.08 0.17
CA LEU A 33 -7.29 4.82 0.39
C LEU A 33 -6.91 5.61 -0.85
N LYS A 34 -6.53 6.85 -0.66
CA LYS A 34 -5.97 7.69 -1.72
C LYS A 34 -4.56 8.12 -1.33
N LEU A 35 -3.61 7.81 -2.19
CA LEU A 35 -2.21 8.18 -2.02
C LEU A 35 -1.81 9.10 -3.17
N HIS A 36 -1.46 10.34 -2.85
CA HIS A 36 -1.05 11.33 -3.84
C HIS A 36 0.41 11.72 -3.60
N GLY A 37 1.27 11.41 -4.57
CA GLY A 37 2.70 11.65 -4.43
C GLY A 37 3.37 10.66 -3.49
N GLY A 38 4.59 10.97 -3.05
CA GLY A 38 5.36 10.13 -2.17
C GLY A 38 5.98 8.91 -2.84
N THR A 39 6.70 8.11 -2.08
CA THR A 39 7.41 6.93 -2.55
C THR A 39 7.25 5.75 -1.60
N TYR A 40 7.38 4.55 -2.15
CA TYR A 40 7.48 3.29 -1.41
C TYR A 40 6.33 3.00 -0.43
N PRO A 41 5.06 3.19 -0.80
CA PRO A 41 3.99 2.72 0.06
C PRO A 41 3.96 1.19 0.07
N PHE A 42 3.66 0.60 1.23
CA PHE A 42 3.55 -0.85 1.42
C PHE A 42 4.85 -1.63 1.24
N MET A 43 6.00 -0.99 1.31
CA MET A 43 7.26 -1.69 1.10
C MET A 43 7.58 -2.63 2.27
N PHE A 44 8.04 -3.83 1.96
CA PHE A 44 8.36 -4.90 2.92
C PHE A 44 7.19 -5.34 3.80
N SER A 45 5.97 -5.15 3.34
CA SER A 45 4.78 -5.51 4.12
C SER A 45 4.19 -6.85 3.66
N ASN A 46 3.41 -7.47 4.53
CA ASN A 46 2.77 -8.76 4.28
C ASN A 46 1.29 -8.72 4.62
N ASN A 47 0.52 -9.61 3.98
CA ASN A 47 -0.89 -9.80 4.29
C ASN A 47 -1.68 -8.50 4.18
N ILE A 48 -1.74 -8.00 2.94
CA ILE A 48 -2.36 -6.71 2.64
C ILE A 48 -3.70 -6.95 1.93
N TYR A 49 -4.75 -6.38 2.46
CA TYR A 49 -6.06 -6.36 1.81
C TYR A 49 -6.49 -4.92 1.59
N VAL A 50 -6.75 -4.56 0.33
CA VAL A 50 -7.17 -3.19 -0.01
C VAL A 50 -8.41 -3.26 -0.89
N ASN A 51 -9.45 -2.57 -0.49
CA ASN A 51 -10.64 -2.38 -1.30
C ASN A 51 -10.84 -0.89 -1.57
N GLY A 52 -10.55 -0.48 -2.80
CA GLY A 52 -10.57 0.93 -3.18
C GLY A 52 -9.24 1.62 -2.93
N LEU A 53 -8.38 1.62 -3.94
CA LEU A 53 -7.08 2.29 -3.88
C LEU A 53 -6.94 3.21 -5.08
N GLU A 54 -6.57 4.46 -4.82
CA GLU A 54 -6.14 5.37 -5.86
C GLU A 54 -4.75 5.87 -5.48
N SER A 55 -3.77 5.62 -6.35
CA SER A 55 -2.39 5.94 -6.03
C SER A 55 -1.64 6.44 -7.25
N ASN A 56 -0.90 7.53 -7.10
CA ASN A 56 0.12 7.94 -8.03
C ASN A 56 1.50 8.00 -7.37
N SER A 57 1.64 7.35 -6.24
CA SER A 57 2.92 7.20 -5.56
C SER A 57 3.89 6.36 -6.37
N LYS A 58 5.18 6.59 -6.22
CA LYS A 58 6.20 5.80 -6.90
C LYS A 58 6.51 4.53 -6.12
N TYR A 59 6.82 3.46 -6.84
CA TYR A 59 7.28 2.19 -6.27
C TYR A 59 6.27 1.56 -5.31
N VAL A 60 5.03 1.50 -5.75
CA VAL A 60 3.93 0.92 -4.96
C VAL A 60 4.09 -0.60 -4.90
N PHE A 61 3.88 -1.19 -3.74
CA PHE A 61 3.90 -2.64 -3.53
C PHE A 61 5.21 -3.30 -3.94
N GLN A 62 6.32 -2.84 -3.37
CA GLN A 62 7.61 -3.49 -3.58
C GLN A 62 7.95 -4.38 -2.40
N TYR A 63 8.49 -5.57 -2.69
CA TYR A 63 8.88 -6.54 -1.67
C TYR A 63 7.75 -6.88 -0.71
N VAL A 64 6.56 -7.14 -1.25
CA VAL A 64 5.38 -7.47 -0.44
C VAL A 64 4.90 -8.89 -0.74
N LYS A 65 4.16 -9.47 0.20
CA LYS A 65 3.60 -10.82 0.06
C LYS A 65 2.15 -10.85 0.45
N ASN A 66 1.38 -11.72 -0.20
CA ASN A 66 -0.02 -11.97 0.12
C ASN A 66 -0.85 -10.70 0.03
N VAL A 67 -0.97 -10.17 -1.20
CA VAL A 67 -1.69 -8.94 -1.47
C VAL A 67 -2.99 -9.24 -2.21
N GLU A 68 -4.08 -8.70 -1.71
CA GLU A 68 -5.36 -8.74 -2.39
C GLU A 68 -5.88 -7.32 -2.54
N ILE A 69 -6.14 -6.92 -3.79
CA ILE A 69 -6.54 -5.54 -4.09
C ILE A 69 -7.78 -5.59 -4.97
N HIS A 70 -8.79 -4.82 -4.58
CA HIS A 70 -10.02 -4.66 -5.35
C HIS A 70 -10.24 -3.18 -5.65
N HIS A 71 -10.71 -2.88 -6.87
CA HIS A 71 -11.05 -1.51 -7.28
C HIS A 71 -9.86 -0.55 -7.14
N ALA A 72 -8.75 -0.91 -7.77
CA ALA A 72 -7.54 -0.12 -7.69
C ALA A 72 -7.29 0.68 -8.96
N LYS A 73 -6.82 1.91 -8.78
CA LYS A 73 -6.30 2.74 -9.86
C LYS A 73 -4.89 3.19 -9.48
N ILE A 74 -3.92 2.60 -10.11
CA ILE A 74 -2.51 2.87 -9.83
C ILE A 74 -1.87 3.47 -11.08
N THR A 75 -1.39 4.69 -10.96
CA THR A 75 -0.75 5.41 -12.07
C THR A 75 0.69 5.68 -11.70
N THR A 76 1.56 4.70 -11.95
CA THR A 76 2.97 4.81 -11.60
C THR A 76 3.79 3.80 -12.39
N LYS A 77 5.10 4.01 -12.40
CA LYS A 77 6.06 3.03 -12.89
C LYS A 77 6.47 2.14 -11.72
N ASP A 78 6.93 0.94 -12.04
CA ASP A 78 7.54 0.02 -11.08
C ASP A 78 6.63 -0.36 -9.92
N ALA A 79 5.34 -0.49 -10.18
CA ALA A 79 4.43 -1.09 -9.23
C ALA A 79 4.65 -2.61 -9.19
N PHE A 80 4.41 -3.22 -8.04
CA PHE A 80 4.48 -4.69 -7.87
C PHE A 80 5.85 -5.30 -8.16
N TRP A 81 6.90 -4.67 -7.69
CA TRP A 81 8.25 -5.19 -7.82
C TRP A 81 8.54 -6.20 -6.71
N GLU A 82 9.05 -7.39 -7.09
CA GLU A 82 9.34 -8.45 -6.12
C GLU A 82 8.14 -8.79 -5.23
N VAL A 83 7.00 -9.04 -5.83
CA VAL A 83 5.75 -9.28 -5.12
C VAL A 83 5.33 -10.74 -5.28
N GLU A 84 4.88 -11.36 -4.18
CA GLU A 84 4.38 -12.73 -4.17
C GLU A 84 2.90 -12.77 -3.81
N ASN A 85 2.15 -13.63 -4.48
CA ASN A 85 0.73 -13.91 -4.21
C ASN A 85 -0.16 -12.65 -4.26
N VAL A 86 -0.22 -12.04 -5.43
CA VAL A 86 -1.07 -10.87 -5.69
C VAL A 86 -2.34 -11.27 -6.39
#